data_4e38b97f09d9103da6b4e500fbd57b2b
#
_entry.id   4e38b97f09d9103da6b4e500fbd57b2b
#
_cell.length_a   1.000
_cell.length_b   1.000
_cell.length_c   1.000
_cell.angle_alpha   90.00
_cell.angle_beta   90.00
_cell.angle_gamma   90.00
#
_symmetry.space_group_name_H-M   'P 1'
#
loop_
_entity.id
_entity.type
_entity.pdbx_description
1 polymer ?
#
loop_
_entity_poly.entity_id
_entity_poly.type
_entity_poly.pdbx_seq_one_letter_code
_entity_poly.pdbx_strand_id
1 'polypeptide(L)'
;MTKISMPRKALEELLTATLRPQNVNGSNVDQVDSCVIDTTGNTVSTLCIVKDGTTSLSSFSFAHETTGTVIPVPNIHRLLGVLKFHSDVVTLEDKGGKVLVRSKGKQTTLLGGFDALSYANSQMTLTEADDKAHERAKSIDGNTYVMANGEKRIPFAVVRLDAKELYEALRCDAINGQRLNRYKFSTSHGSLSVTVGDPFKGETTTFLENDFPVEDFEATFEGGLENVVKHYSKHVVLNFFDFREEGQGIRLLINFDNGDWVFQCGVL
;
A
#
# COMPACT_ATOMS: atom_id res chain seq x y z
N MET A 1 -14.02 -14.19 -18.24
CA MET A 1 -14.88 -13.12 -17.69
C MET A 1 -14.39 -12.85 -16.30
N THR A 2 -13.78 -11.71 -16.11
CA THR A 2 -12.98 -11.35 -14.95
C THR A 2 -13.90 -10.74 -13.88
N LYS A 3 -14.08 -11.44 -12.77
CA LYS A 3 -15.10 -11.08 -11.79
C LYS A 3 -14.62 -11.36 -10.37
N ILE A 4 -14.83 -10.42 -9.45
CA ILE A 4 -14.56 -10.53 -8.02
C ILE A 4 -15.83 -10.20 -7.25
N SER A 5 -16.19 -11.01 -6.26
CA SER A 5 -17.28 -10.70 -5.32
C SER A 5 -16.73 -10.64 -3.90
N MET A 6 -17.03 -9.56 -3.17
CA MET A 6 -16.57 -9.38 -1.80
C MET A 6 -17.50 -8.48 -0.98
N PRO A 7 -17.39 -8.48 0.36
CA PRO A 7 -18.07 -7.52 1.19
C PRO A 7 -17.70 -6.09 0.80
N ARG A 8 -18.70 -5.21 0.66
CA ARG A 8 -18.49 -3.80 0.30
C ARG A 8 -17.51 -3.10 1.25
N LYS A 9 -17.66 -3.30 2.56
CA LYS A 9 -16.75 -2.70 3.55
C LYS A 9 -15.30 -3.12 3.36
N ALA A 10 -15.05 -4.40 3.11
CA ALA A 10 -13.70 -4.89 2.85
C ALA A 10 -13.09 -4.25 1.60
N LEU A 11 -13.89 -4.08 0.53
CA LEU A 11 -13.43 -3.37 -0.67
C LEU A 11 -13.17 -1.88 -0.39
N GLU A 12 -14.03 -1.22 0.39
CA GLU A 12 -13.84 0.19 0.79
C GLU A 12 -12.55 0.35 1.62
N GLU A 13 -12.27 -0.55 2.56
CA GLU A 13 -11.06 -0.56 3.38
C GLU A 13 -9.81 -0.78 2.52
N LEU A 14 -9.83 -1.77 1.63
CA LEU A 14 -8.76 -2.05 0.67
C LEU A 14 -8.42 -0.82 -0.18
N LEU A 15 -9.44 -0.22 -0.78
CA LEU A 15 -9.27 0.95 -1.64
C LEU A 15 -8.79 2.18 -0.86
N THR A 16 -9.32 2.37 0.36
CA THR A 16 -8.90 3.48 1.24
C THR A 16 -7.45 3.30 1.70
N ALA A 17 -7.03 2.07 2.02
CA ALA A 17 -5.65 1.76 2.36
C ALA A 17 -4.69 1.95 1.17
N THR A 18 -5.19 1.79 -0.05
CA THR A 18 -4.42 2.00 -1.28
C THR A 18 -4.26 3.48 -1.62
N LEU A 19 -5.24 4.34 -1.25
CA LEU A 19 -5.14 5.79 -1.44
C LEU A 19 -3.94 6.36 -0.71
N ARG A 20 -3.22 7.27 -1.38
CA ARG A 20 -2.01 7.93 -0.89
C ARG A 20 -2.21 9.45 -0.90
N PRO A 21 -2.96 10.02 0.05
CA PRO A 21 -3.17 11.45 0.09
C PRO A 21 -1.86 12.18 0.43
N GLN A 22 -1.53 13.20 -0.33
CA GLN A 22 -0.44 14.11 -0.07
C GLN A 22 -0.97 15.54 0.01
N ASN A 23 -0.50 16.31 0.97
CA ASN A 23 -0.80 17.73 1.03
C ASN A 23 0.24 18.51 0.25
N VAL A 24 -0.17 19.14 -0.84
CA VAL A 24 0.67 20.03 -1.64
C VAL A 24 0.08 21.44 -1.56
N ASN A 25 0.82 22.37 -0.95
CA ASN A 25 0.41 23.77 -0.81
C ASN A 25 -0.99 23.96 -0.18
N GLY A 26 -1.33 23.17 0.84
CA GLY A 26 -2.62 23.24 1.52
C GLY A 26 -3.78 22.53 0.81
N SER A 27 -3.54 21.90 -0.32
CA SER A 27 -4.51 21.08 -1.04
C SER A 27 -4.17 19.60 -0.91
N ASN A 28 -5.15 18.77 -0.56
CA ASN A 28 -4.97 17.33 -0.58
C ASN A 28 -4.91 16.85 -2.04
N VAL A 29 -3.76 16.34 -2.45
CA VAL A 29 -3.56 15.72 -3.76
C VAL A 29 -3.26 14.25 -3.53
N ASP A 30 -4.05 13.38 -4.15
CA ASP A 30 -3.77 11.95 -4.06
C ASP A 30 -2.57 11.60 -4.93
N GLN A 31 -1.61 10.91 -4.34
CA GLN A 31 -0.47 10.37 -5.07
C GLN A 31 -0.84 9.10 -5.84
N VAL A 32 -1.86 8.41 -5.37
CA VAL A 32 -2.42 7.22 -6.01
C VAL A 32 -3.91 7.45 -6.22
N ASP A 33 -4.33 7.50 -7.46
CA ASP A 33 -5.74 7.63 -7.85
C ASP A 33 -6.29 6.38 -8.53
N SER A 34 -5.41 5.45 -8.91
CA SER A 34 -5.72 4.21 -9.61
C SER A 34 -4.95 3.03 -9.02
N CYS A 35 -5.45 1.82 -9.17
CA CYS A 35 -4.76 0.60 -8.77
C CYS A 35 -5.24 -0.60 -9.61
N VAL A 36 -4.54 -1.72 -9.42
CA VAL A 36 -4.95 -3.03 -9.91
C VAL A 36 -5.29 -3.91 -8.69
N ILE A 37 -6.46 -4.52 -8.69
CA ILE A 37 -6.85 -5.51 -7.68
C ILE A 37 -6.53 -6.90 -8.24
N ASP A 38 -5.61 -7.60 -7.59
CA ASP A 38 -5.20 -8.98 -7.92
C ASP A 38 -5.82 -9.96 -6.93
N THR A 39 -6.49 -10.96 -7.45
CA THR A 39 -7.12 -12.06 -6.68
C THR A 39 -6.69 -13.43 -7.16
N THR A 40 -5.53 -13.54 -7.75
CA THR A 40 -4.98 -14.81 -8.25
C THR A 40 -4.53 -15.75 -7.12
N GLY A 41 -4.31 -15.21 -5.92
CA GLY A 41 -4.00 -15.97 -4.70
C GLY A 41 -5.19 -16.11 -3.75
N ASN A 42 -4.89 -16.53 -2.53
CA ASN A 42 -5.86 -16.61 -1.43
C ASN A 42 -6.11 -15.27 -0.73
N THR A 43 -5.43 -14.24 -1.16
CA THR A 43 -5.52 -12.87 -0.67
C THR A 43 -5.89 -11.94 -1.80
N VAL A 44 -6.44 -10.78 -1.45
CA VAL A 44 -6.64 -9.67 -2.39
C VAL A 44 -5.46 -8.73 -2.28
N SER A 45 -4.76 -8.49 -3.37
CA SER A 45 -3.62 -7.58 -3.43
C SER A 45 -3.98 -6.34 -4.24
N THR A 46 -3.39 -5.20 -3.87
CA THR A 46 -3.42 -4.00 -4.72
C THR A 46 -2.00 -3.59 -5.07
N LEU A 47 -1.76 -3.35 -6.34
CA LEU A 47 -0.57 -2.68 -6.83
C LEU A 47 -0.93 -1.24 -7.17
N CYS A 48 -0.14 -0.34 -6.66
CA CYS A 48 -0.18 1.06 -7.05
C CYS A 48 1.24 1.59 -7.23
N ILE A 49 1.38 2.58 -8.11
CA ILE A 49 2.62 3.32 -8.28
C ILE A 49 2.32 4.76 -7.88
N VAL A 50 3.07 5.24 -6.91
CA VAL A 50 2.98 6.64 -6.47
C VAL A 50 3.54 7.54 -7.58
N LYS A 51 3.07 8.77 -7.68
CA LYS A 51 3.44 9.72 -8.75
C LYS A 51 4.94 10.02 -8.84
N ASP A 52 5.68 9.81 -7.76
CA ASP A 52 7.15 9.90 -7.75
C ASP A 52 7.86 8.65 -8.29
N GLY A 53 7.10 7.63 -8.70
CA GLY A 53 7.63 6.36 -9.21
C GLY A 53 7.82 5.27 -8.16
N THR A 54 7.56 5.57 -6.88
CA THR A 54 7.67 4.59 -5.79
C THR A 54 6.59 3.51 -5.91
N THR A 55 7.00 2.26 -5.85
CA THR A 55 6.06 1.12 -5.90
C THR A 55 5.59 0.75 -4.51
N SER A 56 4.29 0.61 -4.35
CA SER A 56 3.68 0.03 -3.17
C SER A 56 2.76 -1.11 -3.53
N LEU A 57 2.87 -2.19 -2.78
CA LEU A 57 2.03 -3.38 -2.92
C LEU A 57 1.40 -3.68 -1.56
N SER A 58 0.10 -3.96 -1.56
CA SER A 58 -0.62 -4.37 -0.36
C SER A 58 -1.33 -5.69 -0.61
N SER A 59 -1.37 -6.56 0.39
CA SER A 59 -2.12 -7.80 0.35
C SER A 59 -2.98 -7.92 1.61
N PHE A 60 -4.26 -8.25 1.40
CA PHE A 60 -5.25 -8.32 2.46
C PHE A 60 -5.99 -9.65 2.39
N SER A 61 -6.19 -10.29 3.55
CA SER A 61 -6.90 -11.56 3.68
C SER A 61 -8.39 -11.30 3.84
N PHE A 62 -9.13 -11.31 2.74
CA PHE A 62 -10.59 -11.23 2.75
C PHE A 62 -11.21 -12.54 2.29
N ALA A 63 -12.38 -12.85 2.87
CA ALA A 63 -13.27 -13.83 2.28
C ALA A 63 -13.84 -13.27 0.99
N HIS A 64 -13.45 -13.83 -0.15
CA HIS A 64 -13.89 -13.38 -1.47
C HIS A 64 -14.14 -14.55 -2.40
N GLU A 65 -15.14 -14.40 -3.26
CA GLU A 65 -15.33 -15.29 -4.41
C GLU A 65 -14.55 -14.71 -5.60
N THR A 66 -13.56 -15.45 -6.06
CA THR A 66 -12.69 -15.01 -7.14
C THR A 66 -12.57 -16.07 -8.22
N THR A 67 -12.37 -15.61 -9.44
CA THR A 67 -12.05 -16.46 -10.60
C THR A 67 -10.54 -16.50 -10.89
N GLY A 68 -9.70 -16.06 -9.96
CA GLY A 68 -8.26 -16.00 -10.15
C GLY A 68 -7.88 -14.88 -11.12
N THR A 69 -8.30 -13.66 -10.85
CA THR A 69 -8.27 -12.60 -11.85
C THR A 69 -7.77 -11.28 -11.30
N VAL A 70 -7.44 -10.41 -12.22
CA VAL A 70 -7.01 -9.05 -11.99
C VAL A 70 -8.06 -8.08 -12.53
N ILE A 71 -8.43 -7.08 -11.72
CA ILE A 71 -9.37 -6.04 -12.10
C ILE A 71 -8.72 -4.67 -11.94
N PRO A 72 -8.63 -3.89 -13.02
CA PRO A 72 -8.15 -2.53 -12.97
C PRO A 72 -9.17 -1.61 -12.32
N VAL A 73 -8.69 -0.70 -11.49
CA VAL A 73 -9.48 0.38 -10.88
C VAL A 73 -8.92 1.71 -11.36
N PRO A 74 -9.52 2.32 -12.39
CA PRO A 74 -8.98 3.52 -13.02
C PRO A 74 -9.09 4.77 -12.15
N ASN A 75 -10.04 4.79 -11.22
CA ASN A 75 -10.22 5.90 -10.29
C ASN A 75 -10.83 5.38 -8.98
N ILE A 76 -9.99 5.35 -7.95
CA ILE A 76 -10.35 4.84 -6.63
C ILE A 76 -11.45 5.68 -5.98
N HIS A 77 -11.36 7.02 -6.02
CA HIS A 77 -12.37 7.89 -5.42
C HIS A 77 -13.74 7.71 -6.08
N ARG A 78 -13.76 7.57 -7.39
CA ARG A 78 -15.00 7.34 -8.12
C ARG A 78 -15.63 6.00 -7.75
N LEU A 79 -14.81 4.95 -7.62
CA LEU A 79 -15.29 3.64 -7.17
C LEU A 79 -15.81 3.72 -5.74
N LEU A 80 -15.08 4.33 -4.81
CA LEU A 80 -15.52 4.56 -3.43
C LEU A 80 -16.84 5.36 -3.37
N GLY A 81 -16.97 6.37 -4.21
CA GLY A 81 -18.22 7.13 -4.34
C GLY A 81 -19.40 6.27 -4.79
N VAL A 82 -19.18 5.38 -5.76
CA VAL A 82 -20.20 4.45 -6.28
C VAL A 82 -20.58 3.39 -5.25
N LEU A 83 -19.63 2.85 -4.51
CA LEU A 83 -19.84 1.80 -3.50
C LEU A 83 -20.87 2.23 -2.43
N LYS A 84 -20.93 3.52 -2.09
CA LYS A 84 -21.93 4.06 -1.13
C LYS A 84 -23.38 3.79 -1.51
N PHE A 85 -23.65 3.57 -2.79
CA PHE A 85 -24.99 3.30 -3.32
C PHE A 85 -25.30 1.81 -3.50
N HIS A 86 -24.33 0.93 -3.23
CA HIS A 86 -24.45 -0.52 -3.36
C HIS A 86 -24.70 -1.20 -2.01
N SER A 87 -25.26 -2.42 -2.05
CA SER A 87 -25.54 -3.24 -0.87
C SER A 87 -24.27 -3.89 -0.31
N ASP A 88 -24.42 -4.69 0.77
CA ASP A 88 -23.32 -5.23 1.56
C ASP A 88 -22.34 -6.13 0.81
N VAL A 89 -22.80 -6.79 -0.25
CA VAL A 89 -21.95 -7.58 -1.15
C VAL A 89 -21.94 -6.95 -2.52
N VAL A 90 -20.76 -6.70 -3.04
CA VAL A 90 -20.54 -6.14 -4.37
C VAL A 90 -19.72 -7.07 -5.24
N THR A 91 -20.00 -7.05 -6.51
CA THR A 91 -19.27 -7.74 -7.56
C THR A 91 -18.64 -6.70 -8.50
N LEU A 92 -17.36 -6.77 -8.69
CA LEU A 92 -16.63 -6.06 -9.73
C LEU A 92 -16.45 -6.99 -10.92
N GLU A 93 -16.71 -6.51 -12.12
CA GLU A 93 -16.54 -7.26 -13.36
C GLU A 93 -15.85 -6.40 -14.41
N ASP A 94 -14.72 -6.87 -14.93
CA ASP A 94 -14.07 -6.22 -16.07
C ASP A 94 -14.73 -6.63 -17.39
N LYS A 95 -15.04 -5.64 -18.22
CA LYS A 95 -15.69 -5.75 -19.52
C LYS A 95 -14.92 -5.02 -20.61
N GLY A 96 -13.61 -5.19 -20.62
CA GLY A 96 -12.77 -4.63 -21.69
C GLY A 96 -12.85 -3.09 -21.73
N GLY A 97 -12.21 -2.42 -20.80
CA GLY A 97 -12.19 -0.97 -20.69
C GLY A 97 -13.35 -0.37 -19.87
N LYS A 98 -14.16 -1.21 -19.22
CA LYS A 98 -15.24 -0.79 -18.31
C LYS A 98 -15.24 -1.70 -17.09
N VAL A 99 -15.40 -1.13 -15.90
CA VAL A 99 -15.66 -1.89 -14.68
C VAL A 99 -17.13 -1.78 -14.34
N LEU A 100 -17.80 -2.91 -14.27
CA LEU A 100 -19.18 -3.00 -13.79
C LEU A 100 -19.13 -3.27 -12.29
N VAL A 101 -19.80 -2.42 -11.53
CA VAL A 101 -20.06 -2.61 -10.10
C VAL A 101 -21.49 -3.09 -9.95
N ARG A 102 -21.68 -4.28 -9.40
CA ARG A 102 -22.99 -4.89 -9.22
C ARG A 102 -23.25 -5.21 -7.75
N SER A 103 -24.49 -5.08 -7.36
CA SER A 103 -25.02 -5.58 -6.10
C SER A 103 -26.50 -5.92 -6.28
N LYS A 104 -27.18 -6.42 -5.24
CA LYS A 104 -28.61 -6.80 -5.32
C LYS A 104 -29.45 -5.66 -5.91
N GLY A 105 -29.96 -5.87 -7.11
CA GLY A 105 -30.85 -4.92 -7.80
C GLY A 105 -30.19 -3.65 -8.35
N LYS A 106 -28.87 -3.53 -8.32
CA LYS A 106 -28.15 -2.35 -8.81
C LYS A 106 -26.93 -2.72 -9.67
N GLN A 107 -26.72 -1.91 -10.69
CA GLN A 107 -25.53 -1.98 -11.53
C GLN A 107 -25.07 -0.56 -11.85
N THR A 108 -23.78 -0.31 -11.69
CA THR A 108 -23.11 0.93 -12.11
C THR A 108 -21.97 0.57 -13.04
N THR A 109 -21.82 1.32 -14.13
CA THR A 109 -20.70 1.18 -15.06
C THR A 109 -19.73 2.32 -14.83
N LEU A 110 -18.49 1.98 -14.47
CA LEU A 110 -17.40 2.92 -14.44
C LEU A 110 -16.71 2.90 -15.80
N LEU A 111 -16.76 4.01 -16.49
CA LEU A 111 -16.00 4.23 -17.71
C LEU A 111 -14.60 4.65 -17.31
N GLY A 112 -13.60 3.97 -17.81
CA GLY A 112 -12.21 4.36 -17.73
C GLY A 112 -11.57 4.01 -19.05
N GLY A 113 -10.88 4.93 -19.66
CA GLY A 113 -9.95 4.60 -20.72
C GLY A 113 -8.80 3.82 -20.09
N PHE A 114 -8.88 2.51 -20.08
CA PHE A 114 -7.80 1.66 -19.54
C PHE A 114 -6.52 1.79 -20.33
N ASP A 115 -6.64 2.18 -21.61
CA ASP A 115 -5.50 2.55 -22.44
C ASP A 115 -4.76 3.80 -21.90
N ALA A 116 -5.42 4.57 -21.02
CA ALA A 116 -4.88 5.74 -20.33
C ALA A 116 -4.54 5.48 -18.85
N LEU A 117 -4.66 4.24 -18.35
CA LEU A 117 -4.05 3.81 -17.11
C LEU A 117 -2.53 3.66 -17.30
N SER A 118 -1.92 4.72 -17.81
CA SER A 118 -0.55 4.96 -17.45
C SER A 118 -0.57 5.32 -15.97
N TYR A 119 0.09 4.52 -15.16
CA TYR A 119 0.37 4.94 -13.80
C TYR A 119 1.16 6.23 -13.88
N ALA A 120 0.44 7.30 -13.77
CA ALA A 120 0.85 8.69 -13.80
C ALA A 120 2.16 8.98 -14.55
N ASN A 121 3.29 8.86 -13.93
CA ASN A 121 4.57 9.22 -14.53
C ASN A 121 5.39 8.03 -15.08
N SER A 122 4.95 6.80 -14.85
CA SER A 122 5.72 5.61 -15.25
C SER A 122 5.49 5.17 -16.68
N GLN A 123 4.52 5.74 -17.39
CA GLN A 123 4.08 5.32 -18.74
C GLN A 123 3.79 3.81 -18.84
N MET A 124 3.52 3.18 -17.70
CA MET A 124 3.29 1.74 -17.60
C MET A 124 1.91 1.40 -18.16
N THR A 125 1.82 0.41 -19.01
CA THR A 125 0.56 -0.14 -19.49
C THR A 125 -0.12 -0.94 -18.39
N LEU A 126 -1.43 -1.19 -18.53
CA LEU A 126 -2.18 -2.04 -17.60
C LEU A 126 -1.58 -3.45 -17.51
N THR A 127 -1.19 -4.02 -18.64
CA THR A 127 -0.57 -5.35 -18.72
C THR A 127 0.74 -5.40 -17.95
N GLU A 128 1.61 -4.39 -18.14
CA GLU A 128 2.87 -4.31 -17.38
C GLU A 128 2.66 -4.12 -15.88
N ALA A 129 1.61 -3.39 -15.50
CA ALA A 129 1.24 -3.24 -14.11
C ALA A 129 0.75 -4.55 -13.50
N ASP A 130 -0.04 -5.31 -14.25
CA ASP A 130 -0.53 -6.63 -13.87
C ASP A 130 0.62 -7.62 -13.72
N ASP A 131 1.50 -7.70 -14.70
CA ASP A 131 2.69 -8.55 -14.65
C ASP A 131 3.56 -8.21 -13.44
N LYS A 132 3.79 -6.92 -13.14
CA LYS A 132 4.54 -6.50 -11.96
C LYS A 132 3.83 -6.82 -10.65
N ALA A 133 2.50 -6.72 -10.59
CA ALA A 133 1.73 -7.11 -9.41
C ALA A 133 1.93 -8.59 -9.11
N HIS A 134 1.81 -9.45 -10.13
CA HIS A 134 2.02 -10.88 -10.00
C HIS A 134 3.46 -11.24 -9.57
N GLU A 135 4.45 -10.62 -10.17
CA GLU A 135 5.86 -10.84 -9.79
C GLU A 135 6.10 -10.43 -8.34
N ARG A 136 5.61 -9.27 -7.93
CA ARG A 136 5.79 -8.76 -6.56
C ARG A 136 5.04 -9.58 -5.52
N ALA A 137 3.82 -10.00 -5.81
CA ALA A 137 3.06 -10.85 -4.90
C ALA A 137 3.76 -12.20 -4.65
N LYS A 138 4.39 -12.77 -5.68
CA LYS A 138 5.21 -13.99 -5.58
C LYS A 138 6.52 -13.78 -4.83
N SER A 139 7.04 -12.55 -4.79
CA SER A 139 8.29 -12.24 -4.12
C SER A 139 8.15 -12.16 -2.59
N ILE A 140 6.93 -12.09 -2.05
CA ILE A 140 6.71 -12.04 -0.61
C ILE A 140 6.34 -13.42 -0.09
N ASP A 141 7.19 -14.00 0.76
CA ASP A 141 7.00 -15.29 1.43
C ASP A 141 7.12 -15.09 2.95
N GLY A 142 5.97 -14.88 3.60
CA GLY A 142 5.92 -14.55 5.03
C GLY A 142 6.62 -13.23 5.34
N ASN A 143 7.77 -13.31 5.99
CA ASN A 143 8.64 -12.18 6.31
C ASN A 143 9.91 -12.13 5.45
N THR A 144 9.98 -12.88 4.37
CA THR A 144 11.12 -12.91 3.45
C THR A 144 10.78 -12.33 2.09
N TYR A 145 11.78 -11.84 1.41
CA TYR A 145 11.68 -11.40 0.02
C TYR A 145 12.39 -12.40 -0.89
N VAL A 146 11.67 -12.94 -1.87
CA VAL A 146 12.22 -13.89 -2.85
C VAL A 146 12.61 -13.13 -4.11
N MET A 147 13.88 -13.18 -4.46
CA MET A 147 14.42 -12.57 -5.68
C MET A 147 13.99 -13.36 -6.92
N ALA A 148 14.07 -12.75 -8.10
CA ALA A 148 13.74 -13.40 -9.37
C ALA A 148 14.57 -14.66 -9.66
N ASN A 149 15.80 -14.73 -9.12
CA ASN A 149 16.67 -15.92 -9.20
C ASN A 149 16.34 -17.01 -8.17
N GLY A 150 15.30 -16.80 -7.34
CA GLY A 150 14.90 -17.71 -6.27
C GLY A 150 15.66 -17.54 -4.95
N GLU A 151 16.62 -16.64 -4.89
CA GLU A 151 17.35 -16.32 -3.65
C GLU A 151 16.41 -15.65 -2.66
N LYS A 152 16.44 -16.11 -1.40
CA LYS A 152 15.66 -15.51 -0.32
C LYS A 152 16.48 -14.47 0.42
N ARG A 153 15.95 -13.25 0.49
CA ARG A 153 16.48 -12.20 1.36
C ARG A 153 15.71 -12.17 2.67
N ILE A 154 16.45 -12.27 3.75
CA ILE A 154 15.92 -12.07 5.10
C ILE A 154 16.01 -10.58 5.45
N PRO A 155 15.11 -10.03 6.27
CA PRO A 155 15.24 -8.67 6.75
C PRO A 155 16.51 -8.54 7.63
N PHE A 156 17.23 -7.45 7.46
CA PHE A 156 18.36 -7.14 8.34
C PHE A 156 17.90 -6.53 9.67
N ALA A 157 16.70 -5.99 9.70
CA ALA A 157 16.08 -5.42 10.87
C ALA A 157 14.61 -5.85 10.97
N VAL A 158 14.19 -6.35 12.13
CA VAL A 158 12.82 -6.79 12.40
C VAL A 158 12.34 -6.19 13.72
N VAL A 159 11.22 -5.47 13.70
CA VAL A 159 10.66 -4.83 14.88
C VAL A 159 9.19 -5.20 15.02
N ARG A 160 8.78 -5.62 16.23
CA ARG A 160 7.39 -5.85 16.55
C ARG A 160 6.86 -4.73 17.42
N LEU A 161 5.81 -4.06 16.95
CA LEU A 161 5.21 -2.90 17.61
C LEU A 161 3.71 -3.11 17.81
N ASP A 162 3.13 -2.30 18.69
CA ASP A 162 1.68 -2.13 18.73
C ASP A 162 1.24 -1.30 17.50
N ALA A 163 0.19 -1.75 16.83
CA ALA A 163 -0.30 -1.08 15.61
C ALA A 163 -0.80 0.34 15.91
N LYS A 164 -1.36 0.56 17.10
CA LYS A 164 -1.83 1.87 17.51
C LYS A 164 -0.67 2.82 17.78
N GLU A 165 0.39 2.36 18.40
CA GLU A 165 1.61 3.16 18.63
C GLU A 165 2.23 3.59 17.30
N LEU A 166 2.38 2.65 16.37
CA LEU A 166 2.86 2.98 15.03
C LEU A 166 1.92 3.97 14.33
N TYR A 167 0.60 3.74 14.38
CA TYR A 167 -0.36 4.66 13.78
C TYR A 167 -0.26 6.07 14.36
N GLU A 168 -0.20 6.21 15.70
CA GLU A 168 -0.06 7.52 16.34
C GLU A 168 1.24 8.22 15.96
N ALA A 169 2.34 7.49 15.83
CA ALA A 169 3.62 8.02 15.37
C ALA A 169 3.54 8.54 13.92
N LEU A 170 2.96 7.74 13.01
CA LEU A 170 2.85 8.11 11.60
C LEU A 170 1.89 9.31 11.39
N ARG A 171 0.79 9.40 12.16
CA ARG A 171 -0.18 10.49 12.02
C ARG A 171 0.29 11.82 12.57
N CYS A 172 1.38 11.88 13.33
CA CYS A 172 1.95 13.14 13.83
C CYS A 172 2.29 14.13 12.70
N ASP A 173 2.48 13.65 11.48
CA ASP A 173 2.59 14.49 10.28
C ASP A 173 1.38 15.43 10.10
N ALA A 174 0.19 15.01 10.48
CA ALA A 174 -1.02 15.82 10.39
C ALA A 174 -1.06 17.01 11.38
N ILE A 175 -0.32 16.93 12.49
CA ILE A 175 -0.30 17.95 13.55
C ILE A 175 0.45 19.19 13.09
N ASN A 176 1.47 19.03 12.27
CA ASN A 176 2.30 20.12 11.74
C ASN A 176 1.65 20.87 10.56
N GLY A 177 0.37 20.59 10.25
CA GLY A 177 -0.43 21.32 9.26
C GLY A 177 -0.09 21.03 7.80
N GLN A 178 0.84 20.14 7.53
CA GLN A 178 1.21 19.70 6.19
C GLN A 178 1.43 18.19 6.21
N ARG A 179 0.51 17.45 5.62
CA ARG A 179 0.71 16.01 5.40
C ARG A 179 1.66 15.82 4.21
N LEU A 180 2.94 15.65 4.50
CA LEU A 180 3.92 15.29 3.48
C LEU A 180 3.84 13.80 3.14
N ASN A 181 3.20 12.98 4.00
CA ASN A 181 3.12 11.52 3.88
C ASN A 181 4.50 10.89 3.69
N ARG A 182 5.49 11.46 4.36
CA ARG A 182 6.88 11.07 4.31
C ARG A 182 7.33 10.66 5.69
N TYR A 183 7.83 9.43 5.81
CA TYR A 183 8.19 8.79 7.06
C TYR A 183 9.66 8.37 6.99
N LYS A 184 10.50 9.01 7.79
CA LYS A 184 11.89 8.68 7.90
C LYS A 184 12.10 7.76 9.11
N PHE A 185 12.34 6.49 8.86
CA PHE A 185 12.76 5.54 9.88
C PHE A 185 14.28 5.61 10.03
N SER A 186 14.75 5.68 11.26
CA SER A 186 16.17 5.69 11.55
C SER A 186 16.47 4.94 12.82
N THR A 187 17.65 4.28 12.83
CA THR A 187 18.23 3.75 14.04
C THR A 187 19.43 4.58 14.43
N SER A 188 19.54 4.87 15.72
CA SER A 188 20.70 5.55 16.28
C SER A 188 20.93 5.05 17.69
N HIS A 189 22.13 4.59 17.98
CA HIS A 189 22.54 4.09 19.32
C HIS A 189 21.58 3.05 19.91
N GLY A 190 21.11 2.13 19.06
CA GLY A 190 20.19 1.07 19.47
C GLY A 190 18.74 1.48 19.65
N SER A 191 18.35 2.66 19.21
CA SER A 191 16.94 3.10 19.23
C SER A 191 16.39 3.24 17.83
N LEU A 192 15.21 2.63 17.57
CA LEU A 192 14.46 2.86 16.34
C LEU A 192 13.50 4.03 16.54
N SER A 193 13.49 4.94 15.60
CA SER A 193 12.58 6.07 15.58
C SER A 193 11.96 6.28 14.20
N VAL A 194 10.82 6.97 14.17
CA VAL A 194 10.23 7.52 12.96
C VAL A 194 10.11 9.03 13.10
N THR A 195 10.60 9.73 12.09
CA THR A 195 10.48 11.19 11.98
C THR A 195 9.50 11.52 10.87
N VAL A 196 8.54 12.38 11.17
CA VAL A 196 7.52 12.86 10.24
C VAL A 196 7.47 14.38 10.25
N GLY A 197 7.10 14.99 9.13
CA GLY A 197 7.00 16.45 8.99
C GLY A 197 7.99 17.02 7.98
N ASP A 198 8.08 18.33 7.99
CA ASP A 198 8.90 19.13 7.07
C ASP A 198 10.12 19.67 7.84
N PRO A 199 11.36 19.36 7.42
CA PRO A 199 12.56 19.84 8.09
C PRO A 199 12.66 21.36 8.20
N PHE A 200 11.94 22.11 7.34
CA PHE A 200 11.92 23.58 7.37
C PHE A 200 10.76 24.17 8.20
N LYS A 201 9.73 23.38 8.52
CA LYS A 201 8.50 23.86 9.17
C LYS A 201 8.24 23.20 10.52
N GLY A 202 8.81 22.08 10.75
CA GLY A 202 8.72 21.32 11.98
C GLY A 202 8.59 19.81 11.73
N GLU A 203 9.42 19.08 12.41
CA GLU A 203 9.43 17.62 12.41
C GLU A 203 9.05 17.11 13.80
N THR A 204 8.42 15.95 13.82
CA THR A 204 8.17 15.19 15.05
C THR A 204 8.88 13.85 14.94
N THR A 205 9.74 13.55 15.90
CA THR A 205 10.40 12.25 16.01
C THR A 205 9.77 11.47 17.15
N THR A 206 9.29 10.28 16.85
CA THR A 206 8.75 9.32 17.82
C THR A 206 9.69 8.13 17.93
N PHE A 207 10.12 7.82 19.16
CA PHE A 207 10.91 6.62 19.44
C PHE A 207 9.96 5.43 19.55
N LEU A 208 10.19 4.40 18.73
CA LEU A 208 9.33 3.22 18.62
C LEU A 208 9.87 2.03 19.43
N GLU A 209 11.19 1.85 19.47
CA GLU A 209 11.85 0.74 20.13
C GLU A 209 13.19 1.20 20.66
N ASN A 210 13.57 0.72 21.86
CA ASN A 210 14.89 0.93 22.46
C ASN A 210 15.63 -0.41 22.54
N ASP A 211 16.94 -0.36 22.64
CA ASP A 211 17.84 -1.55 22.66
C ASP A 211 17.71 -2.42 21.40
N PHE A 212 17.54 -1.77 20.28
CA PHE A 212 17.39 -2.40 18.97
C PHE A 212 18.79 -2.81 18.42
N PRO A 213 19.11 -4.11 18.35
CA PRO A 213 20.46 -4.60 18.09
C PRO A 213 20.78 -4.64 16.58
N VAL A 214 20.69 -3.51 15.91
CA VAL A 214 20.94 -3.38 14.46
C VAL A 214 21.91 -2.22 14.22
N GLU A 215 22.72 -2.34 13.18
CA GLU A 215 23.55 -1.24 12.70
C GLU A 215 22.71 0.00 12.37
N ASP A 216 23.28 1.16 12.54
CA ASP A 216 22.61 2.42 12.26
C ASP A 216 22.20 2.48 10.78
N PHE A 217 20.95 2.78 10.53
CA PHE A 217 20.41 3.01 9.19
C PHE A 217 19.42 4.16 9.16
N GLU A 218 19.20 4.70 7.98
CA GLU A 218 18.16 5.66 7.69
C GLU A 218 17.45 5.25 6.40
N ALA A 219 16.11 5.27 6.42
CA ALA A 219 15.28 4.98 5.25
C ALA A 219 14.04 5.84 5.26
N THR A 220 13.74 6.45 4.12
CA THR A 220 12.55 7.26 3.94
C THR A 220 11.53 6.53 3.06
N PHE A 221 10.28 6.51 3.52
CA PHE A 221 9.15 5.94 2.80
C PHE A 221 8.10 7.01 2.58
N GLU A 222 7.44 6.99 1.44
CA GLU A 222 6.38 7.94 1.12
C GLU A 222 5.03 7.25 1.02
N GLY A 223 3.99 8.05 1.16
CA GLY A 223 2.66 7.67 0.71
C GLY A 223 1.73 6.99 1.69
N GLY A 224 1.36 7.67 2.76
CA GLY A 224 0.14 7.36 3.51
C GLY A 224 0.11 6.01 4.22
N LEU A 225 1.22 5.56 4.81
CA LEU A 225 1.29 4.33 5.60
C LEU A 225 0.29 4.34 6.76
N GLU A 226 0.01 5.49 7.37
CA GLU A 226 -1.00 5.64 8.43
C GLU A 226 -2.40 5.22 7.95
N ASN A 227 -2.72 5.40 6.67
CA ASN A 227 -4.00 4.99 6.11
C ASN A 227 -4.18 3.47 6.07
N VAL A 228 -3.09 2.74 6.05
CA VAL A 228 -3.10 1.28 6.16
C VAL A 228 -3.14 0.86 7.62
N VAL A 229 -2.17 1.33 8.42
CA VAL A 229 -1.98 0.88 9.80
C VAL A 229 -3.21 1.15 10.67
N LYS A 230 -3.96 2.24 10.42
CA LYS A 230 -5.17 2.60 11.19
C LYS A 230 -6.26 1.52 11.22
N HIS A 231 -6.25 0.57 10.28
CA HIS A 231 -7.23 -0.52 10.22
C HIS A 231 -6.91 -1.69 11.15
N TYR A 232 -5.74 -1.66 11.79
CA TYR A 232 -5.24 -2.74 12.63
C TYR A 232 -5.14 -2.27 14.09
N SER A 233 -5.45 -3.16 15.03
CA SER A 233 -5.53 -2.84 16.46
C SER A 233 -4.63 -3.71 17.35
N LYS A 234 -3.88 -4.62 16.75
CA LYS A 234 -2.98 -5.52 17.45
C LYS A 234 -1.53 -5.18 17.16
N HIS A 235 -0.72 -6.19 16.93
CA HIS A 235 0.69 -6.00 16.61
C HIS A 235 0.94 -5.91 15.10
N VAL A 236 1.98 -5.17 14.77
CA VAL A 236 2.58 -5.13 13.44
C VAL A 236 4.03 -5.54 13.54
N VAL A 237 4.56 -6.13 12.48
CA VAL A 237 5.98 -6.45 12.35
C VAL A 237 6.55 -5.68 11.19
N LEU A 238 7.51 -4.81 11.47
CA LEU A 238 8.27 -4.08 10.45
C LEU A 238 9.50 -4.90 10.09
N ASN A 239 9.66 -5.20 8.82
CA ASN A 239 10.82 -5.93 8.28
C ASN A 239 11.53 -5.02 7.28
N PHE A 240 12.79 -4.68 7.55
CA PHE A 240 13.59 -3.83 6.68
C PHE A 240 14.58 -4.70 5.90
N PHE A 241 14.60 -4.51 4.58
CA PHE A 241 15.48 -5.24 3.66
C PHE A 241 16.46 -4.27 3.01
N ASP A 242 17.72 -4.64 2.98
CA ASP A 242 18.77 -3.87 2.34
C ASP A 242 18.94 -4.28 0.86
N PHE A 243 18.74 -3.33 -0.03
CA PHE A 243 18.95 -3.44 -1.47
C PHE A 243 19.88 -2.33 -1.97
N ARG A 244 20.66 -1.71 -1.08
CA ARG A 244 21.55 -0.59 -1.46
C ARG A 244 22.64 -1.02 -2.41
N GLU A 245 23.15 -2.25 -2.27
CA GLU A 245 24.14 -2.81 -3.20
C GLU A 245 23.61 -2.95 -4.63
N GLU A 246 22.30 -3.14 -4.79
CA GLU A 246 21.62 -3.17 -6.10
C GLU A 246 21.16 -1.77 -6.56
N GLY A 247 21.52 -0.72 -5.84
CA GLY A 247 21.08 0.64 -6.16
C GLY A 247 19.59 0.91 -5.92
N GLN A 248 18.93 0.09 -5.10
CA GLN A 248 17.48 0.13 -4.89
C GLN A 248 17.06 0.61 -3.48
N GLY A 249 18.02 0.93 -2.62
CA GLY A 249 17.76 1.43 -1.28
C GLY A 249 17.20 0.39 -0.31
N ILE A 250 16.57 0.87 0.76
CA ILE A 250 15.94 0.02 1.78
C ILE A 250 14.45 -0.17 1.42
N ARG A 251 13.93 -1.37 1.66
CA ARG A 251 12.53 -1.71 1.48
C ARG A 251 11.90 -2.09 2.81
N LEU A 252 10.63 -1.79 2.98
CA LEU A 252 9.85 -2.07 4.18
C LEU A 252 8.72 -3.04 3.84
N LEU A 253 8.64 -4.14 4.57
CA LEU A 253 7.48 -5.03 4.61
C LEU A 253 6.84 -4.93 5.99
N ILE A 254 5.59 -4.53 6.04
CA ILE A 254 4.78 -4.50 7.25
C ILE A 254 3.87 -5.72 7.22
N ASN A 255 4.01 -6.62 8.18
CA ASN A 255 3.10 -7.74 8.38
C ASN A 255 2.15 -7.45 9.54
N PHE A 256 0.89 -7.85 9.37
CA PHE A 256 -0.17 -7.72 10.36
C PHE A 256 -0.57 -9.10 10.91
N ASP A 257 -1.13 -9.14 12.12
CA ASP A 257 -1.46 -10.38 12.83
C ASP A 257 -2.44 -11.31 12.08
N ASN A 258 -3.26 -10.74 11.20
CA ASN A 258 -4.26 -11.48 10.42
C ASN A 258 -3.69 -12.06 9.10
N GLY A 259 -2.38 -11.91 8.87
CA GLY A 259 -1.72 -12.36 7.65
C GLY A 259 -1.70 -11.32 6.51
N ASP A 260 -2.30 -10.17 6.71
CA ASP A 260 -2.20 -9.06 5.76
C ASP A 260 -0.78 -8.48 5.77
N TRP A 261 -0.39 -7.85 4.69
CA TRP A 261 0.90 -7.18 4.61
C TRP A 261 0.91 -6.00 3.63
N VAL A 262 1.84 -5.09 3.84
CA VAL A 262 2.16 -3.99 2.93
C VAL A 262 3.65 -3.99 2.65
N PHE A 263 4.01 -3.90 1.39
CA PHE A 263 5.39 -3.77 0.94
C PHE A 263 5.61 -2.41 0.29
N GLN A 264 6.64 -1.71 0.70
CA GLN A 264 6.95 -0.36 0.27
C GLN A 264 8.43 -0.25 -0.10
N CYS A 265 8.73 0.31 -1.27
CA CYS A 265 10.09 0.72 -1.62
C CYS A 265 10.41 2.04 -0.93
N GLY A 266 11.64 2.18 -0.45
CA GLY A 266 12.14 3.45 0.07
C GLY A 266 12.41 4.45 -1.05
N VAL A 267 12.45 5.71 -0.68
CA VAL A 267 12.91 6.80 -1.55
C VAL A 267 14.44 6.75 -1.56
N LEU A 268 15.03 6.88 -2.73
CA LEU A 268 16.49 6.93 -2.92
C LEU A 268 17.03 8.34 -2.61
#